data_3d90ad0c42c7b8e21ba4e72165304bde
#
_entry.id   3d90ad0c42c7b8e21ba4e72165304bde
#
_cell.length_a   1.000
_cell.length_b   1.000
_cell.length_c   1.000
_cell.angle_alpha   90.00
_cell.angle_beta   90.00
_cell.angle_gamma   90.00
#
_symmetry.space_group_name_H-M   'P 1'
#
loop_
_entity.id
_entity.type
_entity.pdbx_description
1 polymer ?
#
loop_
_entity_poly.entity_id
_entity_poly.type
_entity_poly.pdbx_seq_one_letter_code
_entity_poly.pdbx_strand_id
1 'polypeptide(L)'
;MPDSPSEGDFLALVEAICGQDATLSPLGAGIIAAISEGIADDSRTFAKLFGIAHALVLRETNLLCGPQAPIEIVRRDARTQRAHLKLTVKGNILMAGVLDLGHIVAK
;
A
#
# COMPACT_ATOMS: atom_id res chain seq x y z
N MET A 1 -2.51 9.63 -23.87
CA MET A 1 -2.97 8.65 -22.88
C MET A 1 -1.94 8.48 -21.77
N PRO A 2 -2.25 8.85 -20.58
CA PRO A 2 -1.29 8.67 -19.50
C PRO A 2 -1.07 7.20 -19.18
N ASP A 3 0.18 6.84 -18.95
CA ASP A 3 0.53 5.48 -18.61
C ASP A 3 0.47 5.23 -17.10
N SER A 4 0.54 6.31 -16.32
CA SER A 4 0.46 6.19 -14.88
C SER A 4 -1.00 6.26 -14.44
N PRO A 5 -1.35 5.59 -13.35
CA PRO A 5 -2.72 5.67 -12.85
C PRO A 5 -3.06 7.07 -12.40
N SER A 6 -4.29 7.48 -12.67
CA SER A 6 -4.77 8.77 -12.21
C SER A 6 -5.03 8.71 -10.71
N GLU A 7 -5.22 9.89 -10.13
CA GLU A 7 -5.57 10.00 -8.72
C GLU A 7 -6.86 9.22 -8.41
N GLY A 8 -7.84 9.32 -9.32
CA GLY A 8 -9.09 8.60 -9.14
C GLY A 8 -8.90 7.09 -9.21
N ASP A 9 -8.00 6.62 -10.10
CA ASP A 9 -7.70 5.20 -10.20
C ASP A 9 -7.05 4.68 -8.93
N PHE A 10 -6.16 5.47 -8.35
CA PHE A 10 -5.50 5.09 -7.11
C PHE A 10 -6.51 5.00 -5.96
N LEU A 11 -7.40 5.98 -5.86
CA LEU A 11 -8.42 5.96 -4.81
C LEU A 11 -9.38 4.79 -4.97
N ALA A 12 -9.73 4.46 -6.21
CA ALA A 12 -10.57 3.30 -6.47
C ALA A 12 -9.88 2.01 -6.03
N LEU A 13 -8.57 1.93 -6.25
CA LEU A 13 -7.79 0.78 -5.81
C LEU A 13 -7.77 0.69 -4.28
N VAL A 14 -7.56 1.82 -3.61
CA VAL A 14 -7.59 1.85 -2.14
C VAL A 14 -8.93 1.36 -1.63
N GLU A 15 -10.04 1.82 -2.21
CA GLU A 15 -11.37 1.40 -1.81
C GLU A 15 -11.59 -0.09 -2.04
N ALA A 16 -11.08 -0.61 -3.15
CA ALA A 16 -11.19 -2.03 -3.46
C ALA A 16 -10.42 -2.88 -2.44
N ILE A 17 -9.24 -2.40 -2.03
CA ILE A 17 -8.44 -3.10 -1.02
C ILE A 17 -9.18 -3.12 0.31
N CYS A 18 -9.76 -1.99 0.71
CA CYS A 18 -10.55 -1.93 1.94
C CYS A 18 -11.76 -2.85 1.86
N GLY A 19 -12.33 -3.02 0.68
CA GLY A 19 -13.44 -3.94 0.47
C GLY A 19 -13.04 -5.40 0.62
N GLN A 20 -11.81 -5.73 0.29
CA GLN A 20 -11.30 -7.09 0.44
C GLN A 20 -10.95 -7.41 1.90
N ASP A 21 -10.52 -6.41 2.64
CA ASP A 21 -10.11 -6.61 4.03
C ASP A 21 -10.58 -5.42 4.86
N ALA A 22 -11.70 -5.60 5.53
CA ALA A 22 -12.32 -4.54 6.31
C ALA A 22 -11.51 -4.12 7.53
N THR A 23 -10.48 -4.89 7.90
CA THR A 23 -9.64 -4.52 9.03
C THR A 23 -8.61 -3.46 8.65
N LEU A 24 -8.42 -3.19 7.36
CA LEU A 24 -7.44 -2.22 6.90
C LEU A 24 -8.02 -0.80 6.97
N SER A 25 -7.20 0.13 7.43
CA SER A 25 -7.55 1.55 7.35
C SER A 25 -7.32 2.03 5.92
N PRO A 26 -7.95 3.15 5.52
CA PRO A 26 -7.66 3.73 4.21
C PRO A 26 -6.18 4.05 4.01
N LEU A 27 -5.49 4.52 5.04
CA LEU A 27 -4.06 4.80 4.94
C LEU A 27 -3.28 3.51 4.73
N GLY A 28 -3.63 2.45 5.47
CA GLY A 28 -2.98 1.15 5.29
C GLY A 28 -3.20 0.59 3.90
N ALA A 29 -4.44 0.67 3.41
CA ALA A 29 -4.75 0.24 2.06
C ALA A 29 -3.98 1.07 1.03
N GLY A 30 -3.82 2.36 1.29
CA GLY A 30 -3.04 3.24 0.41
C GLY A 30 -1.58 2.83 0.33
N ILE A 31 -0.99 2.44 1.45
CA ILE A 31 0.39 1.96 1.46
C ILE A 31 0.52 0.69 0.62
N ILE A 32 -0.40 -0.25 0.80
CA ILE A 32 -0.41 -1.50 0.02
C ILE A 32 -0.54 -1.18 -1.47
N ALA A 33 -1.46 -0.30 -1.82
CA ALA A 33 -1.69 0.09 -3.21
C ALA A 33 -0.43 0.71 -3.81
N ALA A 34 0.24 1.60 -3.08
CA ALA A 34 1.43 2.28 -3.56
C ALA A 34 2.56 1.29 -3.83
N ILE A 35 2.74 0.30 -2.96
CA ILE A 35 3.76 -0.73 -3.17
C ILE A 35 3.40 -1.54 -4.42
N SER A 36 2.14 -1.96 -4.52
CA SER A 36 1.68 -2.80 -5.61
C SER A 36 1.83 -2.11 -6.96
N GLU A 37 1.56 -0.81 -7.02
CA GLU A 37 1.63 -0.04 -8.27
C GLU A 37 3.02 0.51 -8.56
N GLY A 38 4.00 0.24 -7.70
CA GLY A 38 5.34 0.76 -7.90
C GLY A 38 5.47 2.26 -7.70
N ILE A 39 4.50 2.85 -7.00
CA ILE A 39 4.51 4.30 -6.73
C ILE A 39 5.49 4.64 -5.63
N ALA A 40 5.47 3.86 -4.55
CA ALA A 40 6.37 4.06 -3.43
C ALA A 40 6.52 2.74 -2.69
N ASP A 41 7.76 2.34 -2.40
CA ASP A 41 8.03 1.13 -1.65
C ASP A 41 8.80 1.43 -0.36
N ASP A 42 8.78 2.68 0.09
CA ASP A 42 9.35 3.05 1.36
C ASP A 42 8.51 4.14 2.02
N SER A 43 8.63 4.21 3.34
CA SER A 43 7.77 5.08 4.14
C SER A 43 7.97 6.57 3.87
N ARG A 44 9.20 7.00 3.59
CA ARG A 44 9.45 8.43 3.38
C ARG A 44 8.95 8.89 2.02
N THR A 45 9.17 8.09 0.99
CA THR A 45 8.67 8.42 -0.34
C THR A 45 7.16 8.49 -0.33
N PHE A 46 6.52 7.50 0.32
CA PHE A 46 5.07 7.53 0.45
C PHE A 46 4.58 8.78 1.18
N ALA A 47 5.20 9.09 2.32
CA ALA A 47 4.80 10.27 3.10
C ALA A 47 4.93 11.55 2.28
N LYS A 48 6.03 11.69 1.55
CA LYS A 48 6.28 12.88 0.75
C LYS A 48 5.29 13.01 -0.41
N LEU A 49 5.04 11.91 -1.12
CA LEU A 49 4.15 11.95 -2.27
C LEU A 49 2.71 12.25 -1.90
N PHE A 50 2.27 11.75 -0.75
CA PHE A 50 0.87 11.90 -0.34
C PHE A 50 0.65 13.01 0.69
N GLY A 51 1.71 13.74 1.03
CA GLY A 51 1.59 14.85 1.94
C GLY A 51 1.16 14.46 3.34
N ILE A 52 1.63 13.29 3.81
CA ILE A 52 1.27 12.75 5.12
C ILE A 52 2.50 12.76 6.01
N ALA A 53 2.33 13.07 7.29
CA ALA A 53 3.45 13.07 8.22
C ALA A 53 4.11 11.70 8.26
N HIS A 54 5.44 11.67 8.18
CA HIS A 54 6.18 10.41 8.16
C HIS A 54 5.90 9.57 9.40
N ALA A 55 5.72 10.21 10.55
CA ALA A 55 5.42 9.49 11.78
C ALA A 55 4.12 8.69 11.67
N LEU A 56 3.12 9.26 10.99
CA LEU A 56 1.85 8.56 10.79
C LEU A 56 2.02 7.38 9.85
N VAL A 57 2.83 7.56 8.81
CA VAL A 57 3.10 6.47 7.86
C VAL A 57 3.84 5.34 8.56
N LEU A 58 4.83 5.67 9.39
CA LEU A 58 5.58 4.65 10.15
C LEU A 58 4.67 3.90 11.10
N ARG A 59 3.79 4.61 11.77
CA ARG A 59 2.84 3.98 12.69
C ARG A 59 1.96 2.98 11.96
N GLU A 60 1.41 3.40 10.83
CA GLU A 60 0.55 2.53 10.05
C GLU A 60 1.32 1.34 9.49
N THR A 61 2.55 1.58 9.02
CA THR A 61 3.42 0.52 8.52
C THR A 61 3.66 -0.54 9.60
N ASN A 62 3.93 -0.10 10.83
CA ASN A 62 4.16 -1.03 11.93
C ASN A 62 2.92 -1.88 12.22
N LEU A 63 1.73 -1.28 12.09
CA LEU A 63 0.48 -2.02 12.29
C LEU A 63 0.23 -3.05 11.20
N LEU A 64 0.77 -2.81 10.00
CA LEU A 64 0.58 -3.69 8.85
C LEU A 64 1.58 -4.82 8.78
N CYS A 65 2.57 -4.85 9.66
CA CYS A 65 3.62 -5.85 9.63
C CYS A 65 3.39 -6.92 10.70
N GLY A 66 3.79 -8.15 10.40
CA GLY A 66 3.64 -9.25 11.34
C GLY A 66 3.55 -10.58 10.61
N PRO A 67 3.40 -11.69 11.35
CA PRO A 67 3.44 -13.02 10.75
C PRO A 67 2.35 -13.30 9.71
N GLN A 68 1.18 -12.70 9.88
CA GLN A 68 0.06 -12.89 8.95
C GLN A 68 -0.32 -11.59 8.27
N ALA A 69 0.64 -10.69 8.13
CA ALA A 69 0.37 -9.34 7.65
C ALA A 69 0.63 -9.22 6.15
N PRO A 70 0.03 -8.20 5.50
CA PRO A 70 0.20 -8.03 4.06
C PRO A 70 1.51 -7.36 3.64
N ILE A 71 2.24 -6.77 4.59
CA ILE A 71 3.48 -6.04 4.31
C ILE A 71 4.58 -6.52 5.24
N GLU A 72 5.82 -6.48 4.77
CA GLU A 72 6.97 -6.67 5.64
C GLU A 72 7.97 -5.53 5.45
N ILE A 73 8.68 -5.21 6.52
CA ILE A 73 9.76 -4.25 6.47
C ILE A 73 11.03 -5.01 6.10
N VAL A 74 11.56 -4.70 4.92
CA VAL A 74 12.76 -5.37 4.42
C VAL A 74 14.01 -4.82 5.11
N ARG A 75 14.01 -3.50 5.32
CA ARG A 75 15.17 -2.81 5.85
C ARG A 75 14.72 -1.46 6.42
N ARG A 76 15.43 -0.98 7.43
CA ARG A 76 15.14 0.32 8.03
C ARG A 76 16.43 1.12 8.12
N ASP A 77 16.40 2.35 7.64
CA ASP A 77 17.54 3.26 7.76
C ASP A 77 17.51 3.91 9.13
N ALA A 78 18.58 3.74 9.91
CA ALA A 78 18.62 4.28 11.26
C ALA A 78 18.60 5.81 11.29
N ARG A 79 19.24 6.43 10.32
CA ARG A 79 19.34 7.90 10.26
C ARG A 79 18.02 8.59 9.96
N THR A 80 17.29 8.05 8.99
CA THR A 80 16.09 8.71 8.48
C THR A 80 14.81 8.06 8.95
N GLN A 81 14.92 6.90 9.60
CA GLN A 81 13.77 6.07 9.98
C GLN A 81 12.98 5.58 8.77
N ARG A 82 13.57 5.66 7.58
CA ARG A 82 12.93 5.16 6.37
C ARG A 82 12.78 3.65 6.45
N ALA A 83 11.55 3.17 6.32
CA ALA A 83 11.28 1.74 6.28
C ALA A 83 11.07 1.32 4.83
N HIS A 84 11.87 0.37 4.37
CA HIS A 84 11.74 -0.19 3.02
C HIS A 84 10.80 -1.37 3.10
N LEU A 85 9.79 -1.38 2.24
CA LEU A 85 8.63 -2.23 2.36
C LEU A 85 8.47 -3.12 1.14
N LYS A 86 7.83 -4.29 1.37
CA LYS A 86 7.37 -5.11 0.25
C LYS A 86 6.13 -5.86 0.68
N LEU A 87 5.38 -6.36 -0.28
CA LEU A 87 4.22 -7.19 0.00
C LEU A 87 4.67 -8.58 0.41
N THR A 88 3.98 -9.15 1.38
CA THR A 88 4.18 -10.54 1.76
C THR A 88 3.39 -11.43 0.80
N VAL A 89 3.48 -12.74 0.98
CA VAL A 89 2.63 -13.67 0.23
C VAL A 89 1.16 -13.31 0.46
N LYS A 90 0.81 -13.01 1.70
CA LYS A 90 -0.57 -12.61 2.02
C LYS A 90 -0.96 -11.32 1.32
N GLY A 91 -0.04 -10.35 1.26
CA GLY A 91 -0.29 -9.11 0.54
C GLY A 91 -0.49 -9.35 -0.95
N ASN A 92 0.29 -10.23 -1.53
CA ASN A 92 0.15 -10.57 -2.94
C ASN A 92 -1.19 -11.27 -3.21
N ILE A 93 -1.62 -12.14 -2.31
CA ILE A 93 -2.92 -12.80 -2.43
C ILE A 93 -4.05 -11.78 -2.36
N LEU A 94 -3.95 -10.85 -1.42
CA LEU A 94 -4.93 -9.77 -1.29
C LEU A 94 -5.03 -8.98 -2.58
N MET A 95 -3.90 -8.60 -3.15
CA MET A 95 -3.88 -7.81 -4.39
C MET A 95 -4.39 -8.61 -5.58
N ALA A 96 -4.11 -9.90 -5.63
CA ALA A 96 -4.64 -10.75 -6.69
C ALA A 96 -6.16 -10.75 -6.68
N GLY A 97 -6.76 -10.81 -5.49
CA GLY A 97 -8.22 -10.75 -5.37
C GLY A 97 -8.78 -9.42 -5.83
N VAL A 98 -8.10 -8.34 -5.47
CA VAL A 98 -8.52 -6.99 -5.88
C VAL A 98 -8.42 -6.82 -7.38
N LEU A 99 -7.32 -7.26 -7.98
CA LEU A 99 -7.09 -7.11 -9.41
C LEU A 99 -8.06 -7.96 -10.23
N ASP A 100 -8.40 -9.14 -9.73
CA ASP A 100 -9.40 -9.98 -10.39
C ASP A 100 -10.74 -9.28 -10.46
N LEU A 101 -11.16 -8.68 -9.33
CA LEU A 101 -12.41 -7.93 -9.30
C LEU A 101 -12.35 -6.72 -10.21
N GLY A 102 -11.24 -6.00 -10.18
CA GLY A 102 -11.05 -4.84 -11.04
C GLY A 102 -11.08 -5.22 -12.50
N HIS A 103 -10.48 -6.33 -12.85
CA HIS A 103 -10.48 -6.82 -14.23
C HIS A 103 -11.90 -7.13 -14.71
N ILE A 104 -12.68 -7.80 -13.86
CA ILE A 104 -14.05 -8.12 -14.20
C ILE A 104 -14.88 -6.85 -14.37
N VAL A 105 -14.72 -5.92 -13.47
CA VAL A 105 -15.48 -4.67 -13.50
C VAL A 105 -15.08 -3.80 -14.69
N ALA A 106 -13.80 -3.84 -15.06
CA ALA A 106 -13.30 -3.04 -16.16
C ALA A 106 -13.81 -3.50 -17.52
N LYS A 107 -14.35 -4.70 -17.57
CA LYS A 107 -14.95 -5.19 -18.79
C LYS A 107 -16.35 -4.64 -18.93
#